data_96b4407ef2fd446f8a034b178d8da881
#
_entry.id   96b4407ef2fd446f8a034b178d8da881
#
_cell.length_a   1.000
_cell.length_b   1.000
_cell.length_c   1.000
_cell.angle_alpha   90.00
_cell.angle_beta   90.00
_cell.angle_gamma   90.00
#
_symmetry.space_group_name_H-M   'P 1'
#
loop_
_entity.id
_entity.type
_entity.pdbx_description
1 polymer ?
#
loop_
_entity_poly.entity_id
_entity_poly.type
_entity_poly.pdbx_seq_one_letter_code
_entity_poly.pdbx_strand_id
1 'polypeptide(L)'
;EHPCEARCRRNMVDAPINIRGLKRYAVDHAGNVPNPACGEATGKRVAIIGGGPSGLSCAYYLRLMGHSVTIFEEKKRLGGMLRYGIPAYRFPREKLDAEIASILSTGVEYIPK
;
A
#
# COMPACT_ATOMS: atom_id res chain seq x y z
N GLU A 1 3.85 -18.07 4.99
CA GLU A 1 4.48 -17.86 6.31
C GLU A 1 3.69 -16.85 7.13
N HIS A 2 3.60 -17.08 8.45
CA HIS A 2 2.77 -16.29 9.34
C HIS A 2 3.52 -16.03 10.65
N PRO A 3 4.57 -15.20 10.67
CA PRO A 3 5.38 -14.99 11.85
C PRO A 3 4.58 -14.44 13.05
N CYS A 4 3.52 -13.66 12.78
CA CYS A 4 2.61 -13.16 13.81
C CYS A 4 1.82 -14.28 14.50
N GLU A 5 1.38 -15.29 13.74
CA GLU A 5 0.66 -16.45 14.26
C GLU A 5 1.61 -17.42 14.94
N ALA A 6 2.80 -17.64 14.38
CA ALA A 6 3.83 -18.48 14.99
C ALA A 6 4.28 -17.97 16.38
N ARG A 7 4.28 -16.65 16.58
CA ARG A 7 4.64 -16.01 17.84
C ARG A 7 3.43 -15.60 18.70
N CYS A 8 2.23 -16.00 18.30
CA CYS A 8 1.02 -15.68 19.05
C CYS A 8 1.05 -16.35 20.44
N ARG A 9 0.90 -15.58 21.50
CA ARG A 9 0.88 -16.10 22.88
C ARG A 9 -0.29 -17.06 23.13
N ARG A 10 -1.35 -16.99 22.34
CA ARG A 10 -2.46 -17.94 22.42
C ARG A 10 -2.01 -19.39 22.16
N ASN A 11 -0.91 -19.60 21.41
CA ASN A 11 -0.27 -20.92 21.26
C ASN A 11 0.10 -21.60 22.58
N MET A 12 0.20 -20.84 23.68
CA MET A 12 0.48 -21.40 25.02
C MET A 12 -0.78 -22.00 25.67
N VAL A 13 -1.95 -21.75 25.12
CA VAL A 13 -3.25 -22.21 25.67
C VAL A 13 -3.88 -23.25 24.75
N ASP A 14 -3.99 -22.94 23.45
CA ASP A 14 -4.63 -23.82 22.46
C ASP A 14 -4.01 -23.57 21.06
N ALA A 15 -4.65 -22.80 20.22
CA ALA A 15 -4.21 -22.48 18.85
C ALA A 15 -4.02 -20.98 18.66
N PRO A 16 -3.14 -20.55 17.73
CA PRO A 16 -2.94 -19.13 17.46
C PRO A 16 -4.21 -18.47 16.94
N ILE A 17 -4.36 -17.19 17.24
CA ILE A 17 -5.40 -16.36 16.58
C ILE A 17 -5.09 -16.30 15.08
N ASN A 18 -6.08 -16.48 14.23
CA ASN A 18 -5.96 -16.35 12.78
C ASN A 18 -5.79 -14.85 12.39
N ILE A 19 -4.67 -14.26 12.79
CA ILE A 19 -4.40 -12.82 12.65
C ILE A 19 -4.43 -12.40 11.18
N ARG A 20 -3.85 -13.20 10.30
CA ARG A 20 -3.82 -12.91 8.86
C ARG A 20 -5.21 -12.96 8.25
N GLY A 21 -6.00 -13.98 8.59
CA GLY A 21 -7.38 -14.11 8.13
C GLY A 21 -8.25 -12.96 8.62
N LEU A 22 -8.12 -12.56 9.87
CA LEU A 22 -8.85 -11.41 10.43
C LEU A 22 -8.47 -10.09 9.75
N LYS A 23 -7.18 -9.85 9.47
CA LYS A 23 -6.76 -8.67 8.70
C LYS A 23 -7.36 -8.65 7.30
N ARG A 24 -7.36 -9.79 6.62
CA ARG A 24 -7.96 -9.91 5.31
C ARG A 24 -9.47 -9.65 5.35
N TYR A 25 -10.16 -10.25 6.30
CA TYR A 25 -11.59 -10.06 6.51
C TYR A 25 -11.93 -8.59 6.75
N ALA A 26 -11.17 -7.93 7.65
CA ALA A 26 -11.37 -6.52 7.95
C ALA A 26 -11.24 -5.63 6.70
N VAL A 27 -10.20 -5.84 5.89
CA VAL A 27 -10.00 -5.07 4.64
C VAL A 27 -11.12 -5.33 3.63
N ASP A 28 -11.51 -6.59 3.45
CA ASP A 28 -12.55 -6.96 2.49
C ASP A 28 -13.96 -6.43 2.88
N HIS A 29 -14.18 -6.12 4.17
CA HIS A 29 -15.49 -5.67 4.69
C HIS A 29 -15.49 -4.23 5.21
N ALA A 30 -14.36 -3.54 5.17
CA ALA A 30 -14.26 -2.16 5.67
C ALA A 30 -15.04 -1.13 4.84
N GLY A 31 -15.46 -1.49 3.62
CA GLY A 31 -16.08 -0.53 2.70
C GLY A 31 -15.09 0.54 2.23
N ASN A 32 -15.59 1.72 1.96
CA ASN A 32 -14.76 2.85 1.55
C ASN A 32 -14.18 3.55 2.78
N VAL A 33 -12.91 3.33 3.05
CA VAL A 33 -12.17 4.00 4.11
C VAL A 33 -11.47 5.22 3.52
N PRO A 34 -11.85 6.45 3.90
CA PRO A 34 -11.22 7.65 3.36
C PRO A 34 -9.77 7.77 3.85
N ASN A 35 -8.91 8.34 3.00
CA ASN A 35 -7.57 8.68 3.42
C ASN A 35 -7.59 9.78 4.48
N PRO A 36 -6.64 9.80 5.42
CA PRO A 36 -6.45 10.92 6.32
C PRO A 36 -6.22 12.22 5.54
N ALA A 37 -6.60 13.34 6.13
CA ALA A 37 -6.29 14.65 5.56
C ALA A 37 -4.76 14.85 5.48
N CYS A 38 -4.30 15.43 4.37
CA CYS A 38 -2.90 15.83 4.25
C CYS A 38 -2.61 17.03 5.14
N GLY A 39 -1.42 17.06 5.71
CA GLY A 39 -0.92 18.23 6.43
C GLY A 39 -0.75 19.47 5.55
N GLU A 40 -0.45 20.60 6.17
CA GLU A 40 -0.18 21.86 5.47
C GLU A 40 0.96 21.72 4.45
N ALA A 41 0.83 22.44 3.34
CA ALA A 41 1.83 22.40 2.29
C ALA A 41 3.20 22.90 2.77
N THR A 42 4.19 22.05 2.70
CA THR A 42 5.56 22.38 3.15
C THR A 42 6.39 23.16 2.11
N GLY A 43 5.88 23.28 0.88
CA GLY A 43 6.60 23.85 -0.27
C GLY A 43 7.73 22.95 -0.81
N LYS A 44 7.99 21.79 -0.19
CA LYS A 44 9.04 20.85 -0.63
C LYS A 44 8.48 19.89 -1.69
N ARG A 45 9.30 19.63 -2.71
CA ARG A 45 9.03 18.64 -3.76
C ARG A 45 9.95 17.44 -3.60
N VAL A 46 9.39 16.25 -3.66
CA VAL A 46 10.12 14.99 -3.50
C VAL A 46 9.92 14.12 -4.74
N ALA A 47 11.01 13.69 -5.33
CA ALA A 47 11.02 12.71 -6.42
C ALA A 47 11.28 11.31 -5.85
N ILE A 48 10.45 10.35 -6.22
CA ILE A 48 10.60 8.94 -5.84
C ILE A 48 10.90 8.13 -7.09
N ILE A 49 11.97 7.37 -7.07
CA ILE A 49 12.37 6.52 -8.17
C ILE A 49 11.87 5.10 -7.93
N GLY A 50 10.90 4.70 -8.74
CA GLY A 50 10.25 3.38 -8.68
C GLY A 50 8.92 3.38 -7.95
N GLY A 51 7.88 2.90 -8.63
CA GLY A 51 6.48 2.81 -8.16
C GLY A 51 6.11 1.43 -7.63
N GLY A 52 7.07 0.69 -7.06
CA GLY A 52 6.80 -0.54 -6.30
C GLY A 52 6.22 -0.25 -4.92
N PRO A 53 5.97 -1.31 -4.09
CA PRO A 53 5.35 -1.13 -2.77
C PRO A 53 6.11 -0.16 -1.86
N SER A 54 7.44 -0.15 -1.91
CA SER A 54 8.26 0.78 -1.13
C SER A 54 8.06 2.22 -1.57
N GLY A 55 8.13 2.50 -2.89
CA GLY A 55 7.94 3.84 -3.43
C GLY A 55 6.51 4.36 -3.20
N LEU A 56 5.51 3.51 -3.39
CA LEU A 56 4.11 3.85 -3.13
C LEU A 56 3.87 4.18 -1.64
N SER A 57 4.41 3.39 -0.73
CA SER A 57 4.30 3.65 0.71
C SER A 57 5.01 4.95 1.09
N CYS A 58 6.21 5.18 0.59
CA CYS A 58 6.96 6.41 0.81
C CYS A 58 6.18 7.63 0.28
N ALA A 59 5.65 7.54 -0.94
CA ALA A 59 4.84 8.60 -1.55
C ALA A 59 3.61 8.95 -0.71
N TYR A 60 2.90 7.95 -0.23
CA TYR A 60 1.72 8.12 0.60
C TYR A 60 2.03 8.92 1.86
N TYR A 61 3.01 8.48 2.65
CA TYR A 61 3.33 9.15 3.90
C TYR A 61 3.93 10.53 3.71
N LEU A 62 4.78 10.73 2.71
CA LEU A 62 5.32 12.07 2.40
C LEU A 62 4.21 13.01 1.95
N ARG A 63 3.24 12.52 1.20
CA ARG A 63 2.07 13.33 0.80
C ARG A 63 1.20 13.69 2.01
N LEU A 64 0.96 12.75 2.92
CA LEU A 64 0.25 13.05 4.17
C LEU A 64 0.98 14.08 5.03
N MET A 65 2.31 14.16 4.97
CA MET A 65 3.11 15.20 5.63
C MET A 65 3.06 16.58 4.93
N GLY A 66 2.33 16.71 3.82
CA GLY A 66 2.17 17.98 3.11
C GLY A 66 3.22 18.26 2.03
N HIS A 67 4.08 17.29 1.67
CA HIS A 67 5.03 17.45 0.56
C HIS A 67 4.36 17.23 -0.79
N SER A 68 4.86 17.89 -1.85
CA SER A 68 4.53 17.55 -3.23
C SER A 68 5.36 16.34 -3.65
N VAL A 69 4.72 15.28 -4.11
CA VAL A 69 5.40 14.00 -4.40
C VAL A 69 5.12 13.55 -5.82
N THR A 70 6.19 13.23 -6.55
CA THR A 70 6.11 12.67 -7.90
C THR A 70 6.90 11.36 -7.95
N ILE A 71 6.24 10.28 -8.38
CA ILE A 71 6.87 8.97 -8.61
C ILE A 71 7.30 8.88 -10.07
N PHE A 72 8.57 8.54 -10.31
CA PHE A 72 9.10 8.20 -11.63
C PHE A 72 9.16 6.68 -11.74
N GLU A 73 8.43 6.10 -12.69
CA GLU A 73 8.31 4.66 -12.84
C GLU A 73 8.76 4.22 -14.24
N GLU A 74 9.63 3.22 -14.28
CA GLU A 74 10.15 2.64 -15.54
C GLU A 74 9.08 1.90 -16.34
N LYS A 75 8.11 1.30 -15.65
CA LYS A 75 7.04 0.52 -16.27
C LYS A 75 5.82 1.40 -16.55
N LYS A 76 4.97 0.95 -17.46
CA LYS A 76 3.72 1.65 -17.81
C LYS A 76 2.72 1.77 -16.64
N ARG A 77 2.84 0.93 -15.62
CA ARG A 77 1.92 0.87 -14.48
C ARG A 77 2.67 0.73 -13.18
N LEU A 78 2.17 1.41 -12.14
CA LEU A 78 2.62 1.28 -10.76
C LEU A 78 2.35 -0.12 -10.19
N GLY A 79 3.04 -0.48 -9.13
CA GLY A 79 2.86 -1.71 -8.37
C GLY A 79 4.09 -2.62 -8.29
N GLY A 80 5.11 -2.40 -9.14
CA GLY A 80 6.37 -3.14 -9.09
C GLY A 80 6.17 -4.65 -9.04
N MET A 81 6.85 -5.34 -8.13
CA MET A 81 6.75 -6.80 -7.99
C MET A 81 5.34 -7.29 -7.62
N LEU A 82 4.50 -6.48 -6.98
CA LEU A 82 3.10 -6.86 -6.72
C LEU A 82 2.31 -7.04 -8.02
N ARG A 83 2.66 -6.28 -9.06
CA ARG A 83 2.03 -6.35 -10.38
C ARG A 83 2.72 -7.32 -11.33
N TYR A 84 4.03 -7.22 -11.41
CA TYR A 84 4.81 -7.89 -12.46
C TYR A 84 5.41 -9.23 -12.02
N GLY A 85 5.54 -9.47 -10.71
CA GLY A 85 6.10 -10.70 -10.16
C GLY A 85 5.07 -11.65 -9.57
N ILE A 86 4.07 -11.14 -8.82
CA ILE A 86 3.07 -11.99 -8.19
C ILE A 86 1.96 -12.34 -9.19
N PRO A 87 1.60 -13.62 -9.40
CA PRO A 87 0.51 -14.00 -10.28
C PRO A 87 -0.85 -13.41 -9.87
N ALA A 88 -1.71 -13.08 -10.85
CA ALA A 88 -3.01 -12.46 -10.60
C ALA A 88 -3.97 -13.32 -9.77
N TYR A 89 -3.89 -14.64 -9.89
CA TYR A 89 -4.69 -15.56 -9.07
C TYR A 89 -4.32 -15.55 -7.60
N ARG A 90 -3.12 -15.09 -7.25
CA ARG A 90 -2.63 -14.93 -5.87
C ARG A 90 -2.91 -13.55 -5.31
N PHE A 91 -2.80 -12.54 -6.15
CA PHE A 91 -3.06 -11.15 -5.81
C PHE A 91 -3.86 -10.48 -6.95
N PRO A 92 -5.19 -10.43 -6.85
CA PRO A 92 -6.07 -9.87 -7.86
C PRO A 92 -5.69 -8.43 -8.22
N ARG A 93 -5.65 -8.14 -9.51
CA ARG A 93 -5.18 -6.83 -10.02
C ARG A 93 -6.11 -5.68 -9.63
N GLU A 94 -7.40 -5.94 -9.56
CA GLU A 94 -8.40 -4.97 -9.11
C GLU A 94 -8.16 -4.49 -7.68
N LYS A 95 -7.70 -5.37 -6.78
CA LYS A 95 -7.36 -5.00 -5.40
C LYS A 95 -6.10 -4.11 -5.38
N LEU A 96 -5.09 -4.46 -6.16
CA LEU A 96 -3.88 -3.65 -6.29
C LEU A 96 -4.20 -2.28 -6.90
N ASP A 97 -5.02 -2.24 -7.94
CA ASP A 97 -5.39 -0.99 -8.61
C ASP A 97 -6.21 -0.09 -7.69
N ALA A 98 -7.09 -0.64 -6.86
CA ALA A 98 -7.83 0.11 -5.85
C ALA A 98 -6.92 0.74 -4.79
N GLU A 99 -5.94 0.00 -4.27
CA GLU A 99 -4.95 0.52 -3.32
C GLU A 99 -4.09 1.62 -3.94
N ILE A 100 -3.62 1.44 -5.17
CA ILE A 100 -2.85 2.46 -5.88
C ILE A 100 -3.71 3.71 -6.12
N ALA A 101 -4.95 3.54 -6.54
CA ALA A 101 -5.88 4.66 -6.74
C ALA A 101 -6.11 5.44 -5.45
N SER A 102 -6.25 4.76 -4.32
CA SER A 102 -6.34 5.39 -3.00
C SER A 102 -5.11 6.24 -2.68
N ILE A 103 -3.90 5.72 -2.94
CA ILE A 103 -2.65 6.48 -2.74
C ILE A 103 -2.61 7.71 -3.67
N LEU A 104 -2.92 7.55 -4.94
CA LEU A 104 -2.91 8.65 -5.92
C LEU A 104 -3.96 9.72 -5.59
N SER A 105 -5.10 9.35 -5.00
CA SER A 105 -6.15 10.29 -4.59
C SER A 105 -5.70 11.28 -3.53
N THR A 106 -4.60 11.03 -2.83
CA THR A 106 -3.99 12.00 -1.90
C THR A 106 -3.27 13.14 -2.61
N GLY A 107 -3.13 13.09 -3.94
CA GLY A 107 -2.42 14.08 -4.75
C GLY A 107 -0.97 13.69 -5.06
N VAL A 108 -0.62 12.41 -4.98
CA VAL A 108 0.63 11.88 -5.51
C VAL A 108 0.54 11.81 -7.02
N GLU A 109 1.52 12.38 -7.70
CA GLU A 109 1.68 12.29 -9.16
C GLU A 109 2.61 11.14 -9.54
N TYR A 110 2.45 10.58 -10.75
CA TYR A 110 3.44 9.66 -11.28
C TYR A 110 3.68 9.86 -12.77
N ILE A 111 4.91 9.59 -13.18
CA ILE A 111 5.37 9.72 -14.56
C ILE A 111 5.86 8.34 -14.99
N PRO A 112 5.13 7.62 -15.84
CA PRO A 112 5.60 6.38 -16.47
C PRO A 112 6.60 6.69 -17.57
N LYS A 113 7.48 5.72 -17.85
CA LYS A 113 8.40 5.79 -18.99
C LYS A 113 7.69 5.44 -20.29
#